data_77a75f596837ba7afd5cf45b6d40c277
#
_entry.id   77a75f596837ba7afd5cf45b6d40c277
#
_cell.length_a   1.000
_cell.length_b   1.000
_cell.length_c   1.000
_cell.angle_alpha   90.00
_cell.angle_beta   90.00
_cell.angle_gamma   90.00
#
_symmetry.space_group_name_H-M   'P 1'
#
loop_
_entity.id
_entity.type
_entity.pdbx_description
1 polymer ?
#
loop_
_entity_poly.entity_id
_entity_poly.type
_entity_poly.pdbx_seq_one_letter_code
_entity_poly.pdbx_strand_id
1 'polypeptide(L)'
;ISQLNKPVTRVDVYHEAQGGASGGTTETIFTMDGLTKEMRDPFVLNPLDTVTEEQRQKSKDGFVIEQVEGLDGWSGIGMMAVANTRVVRRSAALMEQNQKSYGPNFTFGEHGLFATKRMARLASYSSIIAFLVLATPLKRLVRSFLPKPGEGPSQETQDNGWFRATFVAYSDDNEK
;
A
#
# COMPACT_ATOMS: atom_id res chain seq x y z
N ILE A 1 -5.40 1.71 -20.36
CA ILE A 1 -5.47 3.19 -20.21
C ILE A 1 -5.90 3.85 -21.53
N SER A 2 -5.59 3.26 -22.70
CA SER A 2 -5.96 3.82 -24.02
C SER A 2 -7.46 3.80 -24.35
N GLN A 3 -8.31 3.19 -23.54
CA GLN A 3 -9.77 3.13 -23.76
C GLN A 3 -10.55 4.23 -23.00
N LEU A 4 -9.95 4.85 -22.01
CA LEU A 4 -10.50 6.00 -21.32
C LEU A 4 -9.95 7.26 -22.00
N ASN A 5 -10.74 7.90 -22.86
CA ASN A 5 -10.37 9.17 -23.52
C ASN A 5 -10.23 10.36 -22.53
N LYS A 6 -10.01 10.09 -21.25
CA LYS A 6 -9.94 11.08 -20.18
C LYS A 6 -8.68 10.86 -19.34
N PRO A 7 -8.06 11.93 -18.85
CA PRO A 7 -6.92 11.82 -17.96
C PRO A 7 -7.35 11.18 -16.62
N VAL A 8 -6.49 10.32 -16.09
CA VAL A 8 -6.69 9.68 -14.80
C VAL A 8 -5.99 10.52 -13.73
N THR A 9 -6.73 11.03 -12.77
CA THR A 9 -6.20 11.88 -11.71
C THR A 9 -5.87 11.11 -10.43
N ARG A 10 -6.56 9.99 -10.19
CA ARG A 10 -6.32 9.14 -9.03
C ARG A 10 -6.50 7.66 -9.37
N VAL A 11 -5.67 6.82 -8.78
CA VAL A 11 -5.84 5.37 -8.78
C VAL A 11 -5.70 4.87 -7.34
N ASP A 12 -6.71 4.14 -6.87
CA ASP A 12 -6.63 3.37 -5.64
C ASP A 12 -6.59 1.90 -5.96
N VAL A 13 -5.71 1.16 -5.29
CA VAL A 13 -5.66 -0.29 -5.36
C VAL A 13 -6.10 -0.90 -4.04
N TYR A 14 -6.96 -1.89 -4.13
CA TYR A 14 -7.49 -2.64 -2.99
C TYR A 14 -7.01 -4.08 -3.07
N HIS A 15 -6.33 -4.52 -2.02
CA HIS A 15 -5.74 -5.85 -1.94
C HIS A 15 -6.55 -6.76 -1.02
N GLU A 16 -6.81 -7.95 -1.53
CA GLU A 16 -7.34 -9.08 -0.77
C GLU A 16 -6.38 -10.24 -0.91
N ALA A 17 -6.13 -10.97 0.14
CA ALA A 17 -5.27 -12.13 0.10
C ALA A 17 -5.69 -13.19 1.13
N GLN A 18 -5.46 -14.44 0.77
CA GLN A 18 -5.46 -15.56 1.68
C GLN A 18 -4.17 -16.32 1.49
N GLY A 19 -3.41 -16.54 2.56
CA GLY A 19 -2.13 -17.21 2.47
C GLY A 19 -1.28 -16.95 3.71
N GLY A 20 0.01 -17.24 3.60
CA GLY A 20 0.99 -17.05 4.65
C GLY A 20 2.22 -16.27 4.16
N ALA A 21 2.93 -15.64 5.08
CA ALA A 21 4.19 -14.97 4.77
C ALA A 21 5.34 -15.98 4.69
N SER A 22 6.26 -15.76 3.74
CA SER A 22 7.51 -16.49 3.67
C SER A 22 8.55 -15.91 4.63
N GLY A 23 9.55 -16.71 5.00
CA GLY A 23 10.70 -16.24 5.77
C GLY A 23 11.44 -15.08 5.13
N GLY A 24 11.48 -15.01 3.79
CA GLY A 24 12.03 -13.87 3.05
C GLY A 24 11.24 -12.59 3.27
N THR A 25 9.92 -12.65 3.24
CA THR A 25 9.04 -11.52 3.58
C THR A 25 9.27 -11.06 5.02
N THR A 26 9.33 -12.02 5.94
CA THR A 26 9.62 -11.76 7.35
C THR A 26 10.97 -11.07 7.52
N GLU A 27 12.03 -11.59 6.91
CA GLU A 27 13.36 -11.00 7.00
C GLU A 27 13.41 -9.56 6.45
N THR A 28 12.72 -9.31 5.34
CA THR A 28 12.61 -7.95 4.79
C THR A 28 12.01 -6.98 5.81
N ILE A 29 10.94 -7.36 6.49
CA ILE A 29 10.31 -6.54 7.53
C ILE A 29 11.28 -6.26 8.69
N PHE A 30 12.07 -7.26 9.11
CA PHE A 30 13.02 -7.11 10.21
C PHE A 30 14.29 -6.33 9.86
N THR A 31 14.71 -6.36 8.61
CA THR A 31 15.88 -5.60 8.12
C THR A 31 15.55 -4.16 7.77
N MET A 32 14.27 -3.85 7.55
CA MET A 32 13.83 -2.46 7.51
C MET A 32 13.99 -1.87 8.92
N ASP A 33 15.09 -1.16 9.17
CA ASP A 33 15.39 -0.46 10.43
C ASP A 33 14.44 0.72 10.64
N GLY A 34 13.18 0.38 10.89
CA GLY A 34 12.11 1.34 11.08
C GLY A 34 11.86 2.21 9.83
N LEU A 35 10.76 2.93 9.84
CA LEU A 35 10.59 4.02 8.89
C LEU A 35 11.61 5.11 9.23
N THR A 36 12.69 5.20 8.46
CA THR A 36 13.65 6.28 8.61
C THR A 36 12.93 7.62 8.50
N LYS A 37 13.52 8.69 9.03
CA LYS A 37 12.92 10.03 8.99
C LYS A 37 12.60 10.42 7.54
N GLU A 38 13.45 10.01 6.60
CA GLU A 38 13.27 10.24 5.16
C GLU A 38 12.05 9.49 4.60
N MET A 39 11.81 8.26 5.03
CA MET A 39 10.65 7.47 4.58
C MET A 39 9.30 8.00 5.08
N ARG A 40 9.30 8.97 6.00
CA ARG A 40 8.07 9.67 6.41
C ARG A 40 7.55 10.64 5.35
N ASP A 41 8.42 11.08 4.43
CA ASP A 41 7.95 11.84 3.27
C ASP A 41 7.29 10.90 2.25
N PRO A 42 6.01 11.09 1.93
CA PRO A 42 5.31 10.31 0.92
C PRO A 42 5.92 10.38 -0.48
N PHE A 43 6.79 11.34 -0.73
CA PHE A 43 7.43 11.62 -2.02
C PHE A 43 8.96 11.54 -1.97
N VAL A 44 9.52 10.91 -0.95
CA VAL A 44 10.99 10.80 -0.75
C VAL A 44 11.76 10.28 -1.97
N LEU A 45 11.13 9.48 -2.81
CA LEU A 45 11.75 8.93 -4.01
C LEU A 45 11.56 9.80 -5.27
N ASN A 46 10.71 10.83 -5.22
CA ASN A 46 10.44 11.67 -6.37
C ASN A 46 11.66 12.56 -6.70
N PRO A 47 11.87 12.87 -7.99
CA PRO A 47 12.80 13.92 -8.37
C PRO A 47 12.43 15.25 -7.69
N LEU A 48 13.45 16.06 -7.41
CA LEU A 48 13.24 17.38 -6.81
C LEU A 48 12.30 18.22 -7.69
N ASP A 49 11.47 19.02 -7.05
CA ASP A 49 10.55 19.99 -7.69
C ASP A 49 9.48 19.39 -8.64
N THR A 50 9.21 18.06 -8.52
CA THR A 50 8.17 17.40 -9.32
C THR A 50 6.84 17.21 -8.59
N VAL A 51 6.73 17.67 -7.35
CA VAL A 51 5.55 17.42 -6.49
C VAL A 51 4.80 18.70 -6.24
N THR A 52 3.54 18.76 -6.63
CA THR A 52 2.66 19.89 -6.35
C THR A 52 2.14 19.85 -4.91
N GLU A 53 1.74 21.02 -4.39
CA GLU A 53 1.13 21.11 -3.06
C GLU A 53 -0.19 20.33 -3.00
N GLU A 54 -0.96 20.31 -4.08
CA GLU A 54 -2.18 19.52 -4.19
C GLU A 54 -1.90 18.01 -4.07
N GLN A 55 -0.87 17.50 -4.76
CA GLN A 55 -0.43 16.12 -4.62
C GLN A 55 -0.02 15.79 -3.18
N ARG A 56 0.70 16.69 -2.50
CA ARG A 56 1.09 16.51 -1.09
C ARG A 56 -0.12 16.40 -0.16
N GLN A 57 -1.12 17.23 -0.37
CA GLN A 57 -2.34 17.22 0.45
C GLN A 57 -3.17 15.96 0.23
N LYS A 58 -3.33 15.54 -1.04
CA LYS A 58 -4.13 14.36 -1.41
C LYS A 58 -3.41 13.02 -1.18
N SER A 59 -2.10 13.01 -0.98
CA SER A 59 -1.27 11.79 -0.88
C SER A 59 -0.68 11.54 0.51
N LYS A 60 -1.32 12.04 1.56
CA LYS A 60 -0.89 11.77 2.94
C LYS A 60 -0.96 10.28 3.23
N ASP A 61 0.09 9.76 3.87
CA ASP A 61 0.06 8.39 4.35
C ASP A 61 -1.00 8.24 5.45
N GLY A 62 -1.71 7.15 5.40
CA GLY A 62 -2.78 6.86 6.34
C GLY A 62 -3.74 5.82 5.77
N PHE A 63 -4.75 5.51 6.52
CA PHE A 63 -5.86 4.69 6.05
C PHE A 63 -7.17 5.22 6.61
N VAL A 64 -8.24 5.00 5.87
CA VAL A 64 -9.61 5.29 6.30
C VAL A 64 -10.37 3.97 6.30
N ILE A 65 -11.19 3.76 7.33
CA ILE A 65 -12.04 2.56 7.41
C ILE A 65 -13.44 2.98 6.97
N GLU A 66 -13.70 2.81 5.69
CA GLU A 66 -14.96 3.15 5.05
C GLU A 66 -15.40 2.04 4.09
N GLN A 67 -16.67 2.02 3.75
CA GLN A 67 -17.17 1.14 2.70
C GLN A 67 -16.67 1.66 1.35
N VAL A 68 -16.11 0.76 0.54
CA VAL A 68 -15.55 1.14 -0.76
C VAL A 68 -16.67 1.20 -1.80
N GLU A 69 -16.85 2.35 -2.41
CA GLU A 69 -17.85 2.53 -3.45
C GLU A 69 -17.53 1.65 -4.66
N GLY A 70 -18.53 0.92 -5.13
CA GLY A 70 -18.39 -0.01 -6.27
C GLY A 70 -17.71 -1.34 -5.96
N LEU A 71 -17.28 -1.59 -4.72
CA LEU A 71 -16.75 -2.87 -4.25
C LEU A 71 -17.54 -3.36 -3.03
N ASP A 72 -17.69 -4.67 -2.93
CA ASP A 72 -18.30 -5.28 -1.75
C ASP A 72 -17.24 -5.48 -0.66
N GLY A 73 -16.97 -4.40 0.09
CA GLY A 73 -15.98 -4.44 1.15
C GLY A 73 -15.69 -3.12 1.84
N TRP A 74 -14.79 -3.20 2.81
CA TRP A 74 -14.34 -2.10 3.66
C TRP A 74 -12.85 -1.88 3.48
N SER A 75 -12.45 -0.64 3.25
CA SER A 75 -11.04 -0.26 3.20
C SER A 75 -10.39 -0.36 4.59
N GLY A 76 -9.10 -0.59 4.59
CA GLY A 76 -8.25 -0.58 5.77
C GLY A 76 -6.78 -0.40 5.38
N ILE A 77 -5.87 -0.62 6.32
CA ILE A 77 -4.44 -0.45 6.07
C ILE A 77 -3.94 -1.38 4.97
N GLY A 78 -3.23 -0.84 3.99
CA GLY A 78 -2.48 -1.61 3.00
C GLY A 78 -1.10 -1.99 3.56
N MET A 79 -0.79 -3.27 3.60
CA MET A 79 0.44 -3.76 4.24
C MET A 79 1.70 -3.23 3.56
N MET A 80 1.69 -3.11 2.23
CA MET A 80 2.81 -2.61 1.42
C MET A 80 2.63 -1.16 0.97
N ALA A 81 1.56 -0.49 1.41
CA ALA A 81 1.21 0.86 0.96
C ALA A 81 2.37 1.86 1.07
N VAL A 82 3.12 1.82 2.17
CA VAL A 82 4.27 2.72 2.38
C VAL A 82 5.35 2.53 1.32
N ALA A 83 5.64 1.31 0.90
CA ALA A 83 6.64 1.05 -0.13
C ALA A 83 6.09 1.33 -1.54
N ASN A 84 4.94 0.74 -1.85
CA ASN A 84 4.39 0.76 -3.21
C ASN A 84 3.96 2.16 -3.65
N THR A 85 3.34 2.94 -2.76
CA THR A 85 2.92 4.30 -3.09
C THR A 85 4.09 5.18 -3.50
N ARG A 86 5.25 5.07 -2.85
CA ARG A 86 6.46 5.84 -3.19
C ARG A 86 7.02 5.46 -4.56
N VAL A 87 7.05 4.16 -4.85
CA VAL A 87 7.51 3.66 -6.15
C VAL A 87 6.60 4.14 -7.29
N VAL A 88 5.28 4.02 -7.11
CA VAL A 88 4.31 4.45 -8.13
C VAL A 88 4.34 5.97 -8.32
N ARG A 89 4.41 6.76 -7.26
CA ARG A 89 4.52 8.23 -7.32
C ARG A 89 5.78 8.67 -8.05
N ARG A 90 6.93 8.03 -7.74
CA ARG A 90 8.17 8.26 -8.49
C ARG A 90 8.00 7.94 -9.98
N SER A 91 7.42 6.79 -10.29
CA SER A 91 7.19 6.36 -11.68
C SER A 91 6.30 7.36 -12.41
N ALA A 92 5.23 7.85 -11.78
CA ALA A 92 4.35 8.85 -12.35
C ALA A 92 5.10 10.16 -12.65
N ALA A 93 5.93 10.65 -11.72
CA ALA A 93 6.73 11.85 -11.93
C ALA A 93 7.73 11.69 -13.08
N LEU A 94 8.40 10.55 -13.20
CA LEU A 94 9.32 10.27 -14.30
C LEU A 94 8.59 10.15 -15.65
N MET A 95 7.38 9.58 -15.65
CA MET A 95 6.54 9.53 -16.87
C MET A 95 6.10 10.93 -17.30
N GLU A 96 5.76 11.79 -16.36
CA GLU A 96 5.41 13.19 -16.64
C GLU A 96 6.58 13.96 -17.26
N GLN A 97 7.78 13.82 -16.72
CA GLN A 97 9.00 14.41 -17.31
C GLN A 97 9.24 13.93 -18.75
N ASN A 98 8.83 12.71 -19.09
CA ASN A 98 8.94 12.14 -20.42
C ASN A 98 7.70 12.39 -21.30
N GLN A 99 6.85 13.34 -20.96
CA GLN A 99 5.62 13.70 -21.69
C GLN A 99 4.62 12.54 -21.85
N LYS A 100 4.63 11.59 -20.91
CA LYS A 100 3.73 10.42 -20.85
C LYS A 100 2.91 10.43 -19.57
N SER A 101 2.46 11.61 -19.13
CA SER A 101 1.69 11.76 -17.89
C SER A 101 0.43 10.90 -17.87
N TYR A 102 0.08 10.37 -16.72
CA TYR A 102 -1.21 9.73 -16.49
C TYR A 102 -2.36 10.75 -16.44
N GLY A 103 -2.08 11.96 -15.97
CA GLY A 103 -3.01 13.06 -15.83
C GLY A 103 -2.48 14.12 -14.87
N PRO A 104 -3.11 15.30 -14.80
CA PRO A 104 -2.68 16.37 -13.91
C PRO A 104 -2.83 15.94 -12.44
N ASN A 105 -1.85 16.32 -11.63
CA ASN A 105 -1.87 16.04 -10.17
C ASN A 105 -2.16 14.59 -9.81
N PHE A 106 -1.68 13.63 -10.61
CA PHE A 106 -1.92 12.21 -10.40
C PHE A 106 -1.57 11.77 -8.99
N THR A 107 -2.50 11.03 -8.36
CA THR A 107 -2.33 10.46 -7.02
C THR A 107 -2.55 8.95 -7.04
N PHE A 108 -1.91 8.26 -6.10
CA PHE A 108 -2.02 6.81 -5.96
C PHE A 108 -2.16 6.43 -4.50
N GLY A 109 -3.16 5.59 -4.21
CA GLY A 109 -3.43 4.99 -2.90
C GLY A 109 -3.38 3.47 -2.95
N GLU A 110 -3.01 2.85 -1.82
CA GLU A 110 -3.03 1.39 -1.63
C GLU A 110 -3.69 1.04 -0.31
N HIS A 111 -4.65 0.12 -0.36
CA HIS A 111 -5.52 -0.23 0.75
C HIS A 111 -5.70 -1.76 0.85
N GLY A 112 -5.93 -2.26 2.04
CA GLY A 112 -6.52 -3.58 2.22
C GLY A 112 -8.02 -3.53 2.01
N LEU A 113 -8.60 -4.58 1.41
CA LEU A 113 -10.06 -4.77 1.30
C LEU A 113 -10.49 -5.90 2.23
N PHE A 114 -11.52 -5.63 3.02
CA PHE A 114 -12.01 -6.55 4.04
C PHE A 114 -13.52 -6.70 3.93
N ALA A 115 -14.02 -7.91 4.11
CA ALA A 115 -15.45 -8.21 3.98
C ALA A 115 -16.34 -7.44 5.00
N THR A 116 -15.81 -7.07 6.15
CA THR A 116 -16.58 -6.34 7.17
C THR A 116 -15.78 -5.20 7.81
N LYS A 117 -16.48 -4.18 8.28
CA LYS A 117 -15.89 -3.07 9.04
C LYS A 117 -15.10 -3.53 10.27
N ARG A 118 -15.58 -4.59 10.95
CA ARG A 118 -14.89 -5.16 12.12
C ARG A 118 -13.56 -5.76 11.72
N MET A 119 -13.52 -6.52 10.62
CA MET A 119 -12.27 -7.09 10.09
C MET A 119 -11.29 -6.01 9.65
N ALA A 120 -11.75 -4.98 8.94
CA ALA A 120 -10.93 -3.85 8.55
C ALA A 120 -10.30 -3.14 9.76
N ARG A 121 -11.08 -2.90 10.81
CA ARG A 121 -10.57 -2.33 12.07
C ARG A 121 -9.54 -3.23 12.74
N LEU A 122 -9.88 -4.50 12.93
CA LEU A 122 -9.00 -5.46 13.60
C LEU A 122 -7.67 -5.58 12.85
N ALA A 123 -7.69 -5.78 11.53
CA ALA A 123 -6.51 -5.89 10.72
C ALA A 123 -5.66 -4.61 10.75
N SER A 124 -6.28 -3.43 10.63
CA SER A 124 -5.57 -2.16 10.63
C SER A 124 -4.90 -1.86 11.97
N TYR A 125 -5.62 -2.00 13.06
CA TYR A 125 -5.04 -1.72 14.39
C TYR A 125 -4.03 -2.76 14.83
N SER A 126 -4.25 -4.06 14.52
CA SER A 126 -3.23 -5.09 14.80
C SER A 126 -1.96 -4.87 14.00
N SER A 127 -2.05 -4.40 12.75
CA SER A 127 -0.88 -4.03 11.95
C SER A 127 -0.11 -2.87 12.56
N ILE A 128 -0.79 -1.82 13.05
CA ILE A 128 -0.14 -0.70 13.75
C ILE A 128 0.58 -1.21 15.01
N ILE A 129 -0.08 -2.04 15.82
CA ILE A 129 0.54 -2.60 17.02
C ILE A 129 1.77 -3.44 16.65
N ALA A 130 1.67 -4.27 15.60
CA ALA A 130 2.80 -5.05 15.12
C ALA A 130 3.98 -4.15 14.69
N PHE A 131 3.73 -3.08 13.93
CA PHE A 131 4.77 -2.10 13.59
C PHE A 131 5.40 -1.43 14.81
N LEU A 132 4.59 -1.06 15.82
CA LEU A 132 5.10 -0.49 17.06
C LEU A 132 5.98 -1.49 17.82
N VAL A 133 5.58 -2.76 17.91
CA VAL A 133 6.37 -3.81 18.54
C VAL A 133 7.70 -4.01 17.80
N LEU A 134 7.66 -4.05 16.46
CA LEU A 134 8.85 -4.20 15.63
C LEU A 134 9.82 -3.01 15.74
N ALA A 135 9.34 -1.83 16.11
CA ALA A 135 10.17 -0.66 16.39
C ALA A 135 10.87 -0.72 17.77
N THR A 136 10.60 -1.74 18.59
CA THR A 136 11.16 -1.93 19.92
C THR A 136 12.15 -3.11 19.98
N PRO A 137 12.95 -3.26 21.04
CA PRO A 137 13.79 -4.44 21.27
C PRO A 137 13.00 -5.75 21.30
N LEU A 138 11.67 -5.72 21.54
CA LEU A 138 10.79 -6.88 21.51
C LEU A 138 10.75 -7.57 20.14
N LYS A 139 11.17 -6.88 19.07
CA LYS A 139 11.31 -7.49 17.73
C LYS A 139 12.16 -8.78 17.77
N ARG A 140 13.18 -8.86 18.66
CA ARG A 140 14.02 -10.05 18.80
C ARG A 140 13.25 -11.27 19.31
N LEU A 141 12.31 -11.03 20.23
CA LEU A 141 11.44 -12.08 20.75
C LEU A 141 10.43 -12.53 19.69
N VAL A 142 9.79 -11.58 19.00
CA VAL A 142 8.82 -11.88 17.94
C VAL A 142 9.46 -12.67 16.81
N ARG A 143 10.72 -12.38 16.46
CA ARG A 143 11.45 -13.08 15.40
C ARG A 143 11.56 -14.59 15.64
N SER A 144 11.61 -15.05 16.90
CA SER A 144 11.72 -16.49 17.23
C SER A 144 10.44 -17.28 16.90
N PHE A 145 9.30 -16.59 16.71
CA PHE A 145 8.01 -17.21 16.38
C PHE A 145 7.64 -17.12 14.90
N LEU A 146 8.46 -16.48 14.09
CA LEU A 146 8.19 -16.24 12.68
C LEU A 146 9.02 -17.17 11.78
N PRO A 147 8.57 -17.44 10.54
CA PRO A 147 9.31 -18.27 9.60
C PRO A 147 10.73 -17.76 9.40
N LYS A 148 11.72 -18.66 9.39
CA LYS A 148 13.12 -18.35 9.14
C LYS A 148 13.37 -18.18 7.63
N PRO A 149 14.50 -17.53 7.24
CA PRO A 149 14.94 -17.49 5.85
C PRO A 149 14.98 -18.91 5.25
N GLY A 150 14.34 -19.08 4.11
CA GLY A 150 14.19 -20.38 3.43
C GLY A 150 12.94 -21.17 3.83
N GLU A 151 12.25 -20.78 4.90
CA GLU A 151 10.96 -21.38 5.26
C GLU A 151 9.82 -20.62 4.56
N GLY A 152 8.81 -21.36 4.13
CA GLY A 152 7.59 -20.83 3.52
C GLY A 152 6.33 -21.34 4.23
N PRO A 153 5.16 -20.89 3.81
CA PRO A 153 3.89 -21.48 4.24
C PRO A 153 3.85 -22.95 3.88
N SER A 154 3.03 -23.74 4.59
CA SER A 154 2.80 -25.14 4.28
C SER A 154 2.31 -25.29 2.81
N GLN A 155 2.53 -26.47 2.19
CA GLN A 155 2.06 -26.73 0.83
C GLN A 155 0.55 -26.50 0.72
N GLU A 156 -0.23 -26.95 1.69
CA GLU A 156 -1.67 -26.73 1.75
C GLU A 156 -2.03 -25.22 1.76
N THR A 157 -1.28 -24.40 2.49
CA THR A 157 -1.47 -22.93 2.51
C THR A 157 -1.09 -22.30 1.17
N GLN A 158 -0.08 -22.82 0.48
CA GLN A 158 0.31 -22.35 -0.84
C GLN A 158 -0.72 -22.73 -1.90
N ASP A 159 -1.21 -23.97 -1.89
CA ASP A 159 -2.17 -24.48 -2.85
C ASP A 159 -3.55 -23.80 -2.73
N ASN A 160 -3.95 -23.42 -1.53
CA ASN A 160 -5.21 -22.71 -1.25
C ASN A 160 -5.04 -21.18 -1.15
N GLY A 161 -3.80 -20.68 -1.30
CA GLY A 161 -3.50 -19.25 -1.26
C GLY A 161 -3.97 -18.53 -2.53
N TRP A 162 -4.43 -17.30 -2.36
CA TRP A 162 -4.75 -16.43 -3.48
C TRP A 162 -4.48 -14.97 -3.13
N PHE A 163 -4.28 -14.18 -4.16
CA PHE A 163 -4.11 -12.73 -4.07
C PHE A 163 -4.94 -12.06 -5.16
N ARG A 164 -5.65 -10.99 -4.79
CA ARG A 164 -6.40 -10.15 -5.71
C ARG A 164 -6.04 -8.70 -5.49
N ALA A 165 -5.79 -8.00 -6.58
CA ALA A 165 -5.63 -6.55 -6.58
C ALA A 165 -6.70 -5.94 -7.48
N THR A 166 -7.57 -5.11 -6.92
CA THR A 166 -8.61 -4.39 -7.65
C THR A 166 -8.19 -2.93 -7.76
N PHE A 167 -8.08 -2.44 -8.99
CA PHE A 167 -7.70 -1.05 -9.28
C PHE A 167 -8.95 -0.25 -9.61
N VAL A 168 -9.14 0.86 -8.91
CA VAL A 168 -10.21 1.83 -9.17
C VAL A 168 -9.55 3.11 -9.64
N ALA A 169 -9.85 3.51 -10.87
CA ALA A 169 -9.32 4.74 -11.48
C ALA A 169 -10.40 5.82 -11.52
N TYR A 170 -10.02 7.03 -11.15
CA TYR A 170 -10.89 8.20 -11.13
C TYR A 170 -10.42 9.23 -12.16
N SER A 171 -11.38 9.89 -12.81
CA SER A 171 -11.15 11.05 -13.67
C SER A 171 -11.80 12.29 -13.06
N ASP A 172 -11.42 13.49 -13.53
CA ASP A 172 -11.90 14.76 -12.97
C ASP A 172 -13.43 14.91 -12.90
N ASP A 173 -14.18 14.17 -13.71
CA ASP A 173 -15.66 14.21 -13.70
C ASP A 173 -16.31 13.48 -12.50
N ASN A 174 -15.56 12.72 -11.74
CA ASN A 174 -16.06 11.92 -10.61
C ASN A 174 -15.79 12.56 -9.22
N GLU A 175 -15.20 13.74 -9.18
CA GLU A 175 -15.09 14.55 -7.96
C GLU A 175 -16.34 15.43 -7.81
N LYS A 176 -17.50 14.79 -7.53
CA LYS A 176 -18.70 15.50 -7.05
C LYS A 176 -19.18 14.87 -5.77
#